data_ddbfb80815d917e54587441fa3002510
#
_entry.id   ddbfb80815d917e54587441fa3002510
#
_cell.length_a   1.000
_cell.length_b   1.000
_cell.length_c   1.000
_cell.angle_alpha   90.00
_cell.angle_beta   90.00
_cell.angle_gamma   90.00
#
_symmetry.space_group_name_H-M   'P 1'
#
loop_
_entity.id
_entity.type
_entity.pdbx_description
1 polymer ?
#
loop_
_entity_poly.entity_id
_entity_poly.type
_entity_poly.pdbx_seq_one_letter_code
_entity_poly.pdbx_strand_id
1 'polypeptide(L)'
;CHTYSDTSLLCRHVGEETRIYTQAIHIPVVEDPLLPEHLAKEPCKMIVIDLHDRAKMDAYRAAMEPWAKGKISMFYSSPHYLEHVPEHVSKGHAVKKLCELLQIPLANTVAAGDQENDISMIEAAAVGAAMKNATDAVKASADYITENDCNHSGVAEILRKFILA
;
A
#
# COMPACT_ATOMS: atom_id res chain seq x y z
N CYS A 1 15.65 -3.88 -2.16
CA CYS A 1 15.03 -2.68 -1.59
C CYS A 1 15.07 -1.55 -2.61
N HIS A 2 13.95 -0.87 -2.76
CA HIS A 2 13.77 0.25 -3.68
C HIS A 2 13.27 1.48 -2.93
N THR A 3 13.57 2.67 -3.47
CA THR A 3 12.89 3.92 -3.11
C THR A 3 12.59 4.70 -4.38
N TYR A 4 12.10 5.93 -4.27
CA TYR A 4 11.60 6.70 -5.41
C TYR A 4 12.12 8.13 -5.37
N SER A 5 12.44 8.63 -6.56
CA SER A 5 12.50 10.07 -6.83
C SER A 5 11.17 10.54 -7.43
N ASP A 6 11.10 11.79 -7.86
CA ASP A 6 9.91 12.34 -8.50
C ASP A 6 9.61 11.68 -9.87
N THR A 7 10.61 11.02 -10.50
CA THR A 7 10.52 10.50 -11.86
C THR A 7 11.01 9.07 -12.03
N SER A 8 11.66 8.49 -11.01
CA SER A 8 12.37 7.22 -11.16
C SER A 8 12.29 6.37 -9.90
N LEU A 9 12.37 5.07 -10.10
CA LEU A 9 12.69 4.11 -9.05
C LEU A 9 14.21 4.10 -8.84
N LEU A 10 14.62 4.16 -7.59
CA LEU A 10 16.03 4.16 -7.18
C LEU A 10 16.34 2.87 -6.43
N CYS A 11 17.46 2.22 -6.76
CA CYS A 11 17.93 1.03 -6.06
C CYS A 11 19.46 0.94 -6.08
N ARG A 12 20.03 0.21 -5.11
CA ARG A 12 21.47 0.00 -5.06
C ARG A 12 21.95 -1.00 -6.11
N HIS A 13 21.08 -1.92 -6.49
CA HIS A 13 21.36 -2.97 -7.48
C HIS A 13 20.07 -3.40 -8.18
N VAL A 14 20.15 -3.58 -9.50
CA VAL A 14 19.04 -4.05 -10.32
C VAL A 14 19.05 -5.59 -10.36
N GLY A 15 18.34 -6.21 -9.42
CA GLY A 15 18.10 -7.65 -9.35
C GLY A 15 16.86 -8.11 -10.13
N GLU A 16 16.49 -9.37 -9.92
CA GLU A 16 15.29 -9.98 -10.49
C GLU A 16 14.01 -9.25 -10.02
N GLU A 17 13.92 -9.01 -8.72
CA GLU A 17 12.79 -8.33 -8.08
C GLU A 17 12.57 -6.93 -8.67
N THR A 18 13.68 -6.19 -8.92
CA THR A 18 13.60 -4.87 -9.55
C THR A 18 13.03 -4.96 -10.95
N ARG A 19 13.50 -5.91 -11.76
CA ARG A 19 13.03 -6.08 -13.15
C ARG A 19 11.56 -6.46 -13.22
N ILE A 20 11.12 -7.41 -12.38
CA ILE A 20 9.71 -7.83 -12.33
C ILE A 20 8.82 -6.68 -11.86
N TYR A 21 9.21 -5.99 -10.80
CA TYR A 21 8.43 -4.87 -10.28
C TYR A 21 8.30 -3.74 -11.30
N THR A 22 9.38 -3.37 -11.99
CA THR A 22 9.37 -2.25 -12.94
C THR A 22 8.65 -2.57 -14.24
N GLN A 23 8.57 -3.84 -14.64
CA GLN A 23 7.72 -4.27 -15.77
C GLN A 23 6.23 -3.99 -15.48
N ALA A 24 5.80 -4.11 -14.23
CA ALA A 24 4.41 -3.85 -13.85
C ALA A 24 4.08 -2.35 -13.76
N ILE A 25 5.02 -1.52 -13.32
CA ILE A 25 4.75 -0.10 -13.06
C ILE A 25 5.28 0.86 -14.13
N HIS A 26 6.07 0.36 -15.09
CA HIS A 26 6.59 1.14 -16.24
C HIS A 26 7.31 2.45 -15.86
N ILE A 27 8.10 2.43 -14.77
CA ILE A 27 8.88 3.59 -14.31
C ILE A 27 10.36 3.41 -14.64
N PRO A 28 11.09 4.47 -15.02
CA PRO A 28 12.54 4.42 -15.19
C PRO A 28 13.25 3.96 -13.92
N VAL A 29 14.34 3.22 -14.06
CA VAL A 29 15.15 2.72 -12.95
C VAL A 29 16.52 3.38 -12.98
N VAL A 30 16.97 3.83 -11.81
CA VAL A 30 18.33 4.32 -11.59
C VAL A 30 19.00 3.39 -10.58
N GLU A 31 20.08 2.76 -11.01
CA GLU A 31 20.96 1.97 -10.15
C GLU A 31 22.07 2.86 -9.60
N ASP A 32 22.19 2.90 -8.28
CA ASP A 32 23.25 3.63 -7.58
C ASP A 32 23.74 2.81 -6.37
N PRO A 33 24.95 2.21 -6.44
CA PRO A 33 25.50 1.44 -5.33
C PRO A 33 25.67 2.23 -4.02
N LEU A 34 25.80 3.56 -4.13
CA LEU A 34 25.94 4.49 -3.00
C LEU A 34 24.64 5.27 -2.72
N LEU A 35 23.50 4.71 -3.12
CA LEU A 35 22.19 5.37 -3.04
C LEU A 35 21.92 6.09 -1.70
N PRO A 36 22.19 5.52 -0.50
CA PRO A 36 21.93 6.22 0.76
C PRO A 36 22.68 7.56 0.90
N GLU A 37 23.88 7.64 0.32
CA GLU A 37 24.74 8.83 0.41
C GLU A 37 24.37 9.88 -0.66
N HIS A 38 23.74 9.44 -1.76
CA HIS A 38 23.37 10.28 -2.90
C HIS A 38 21.90 10.73 -2.89
N LEU A 39 21.10 10.34 -1.88
CA LEU A 39 19.73 10.80 -1.77
C LEU A 39 19.68 12.31 -1.53
N ALA A 40 19.09 13.04 -2.48
CA ALA A 40 18.95 14.50 -2.38
C ALA A 40 17.94 14.94 -1.32
N LYS A 41 17.02 14.06 -0.96
CA LYS A 41 15.98 14.28 0.06
C LYS A 41 15.58 12.95 0.70
N GLU A 42 14.97 13.01 1.86
CA GLU A 42 14.40 11.83 2.51
C GLU A 42 13.36 11.15 1.59
N PRO A 43 13.41 9.81 1.49
CA PRO A 43 12.47 9.08 0.67
C PRO A 43 11.06 9.12 1.29
N CYS A 44 10.05 9.39 0.48
CA CYS A 44 8.65 9.33 0.92
C CYS A 44 8.15 7.88 1.15
N LYS A 45 8.81 6.92 0.53
CA LYS A 45 8.51 5.49 0.64
C LYS A 45 9.74 4.65 0.28
N MET A 46 9.89 3.53 0.98
CA MET A 46 10.79 2.45 0.60
C MET A 46 9.98 1.16 0.47
N ILE A 47 10.43 0.25 -0.39
CA ILE A 47 9.81 -1.06 -0.56
C ILE A 47 10.88 -2.15 -0.52
N VAL A 48 10.65 -3.15 0.31
CA VAL A 48 11.43 -4.39 0.33
C VAL A 48 10.63 -5.44 -0.43
N ILE A 49 11.29 -6.12 -1.36
CA ILE A 49 10.68 -7.14 -2.21
C ILE A 49 11.45 -8.44 -2.05
N ASP A 50 10.75 -9.53 -1.83
CA ASP A 50 11.25 -10.90 -1.95
C ASP A 50 10.12 -11.73 -2.60
N LEU A 51 10.38 -12.23 -3.80
CA LEU A 51 9.38 -12.96 -4.59
C LEU A 51 9.25 -14.42 -4.16
N HIS A 52 10.19 -14.92 -3.35
CA HIS A 52 10.35 -16.35 -3.10
C HIS A 52 10.23 -16.73 -1.63
N ASP A 53 10.52 -15.82 -0.70
CA ASP A 53 10.58 -16.13 0.73
C ASP A 53 9.80 -15.12 1.59
N ARG A 54 8.52 -15.38 1.76
CA ARG A 54 7.66 -14.59 2.64
C ARG A 54 8.08 -14.69 4.11
N ALA A 55 8.51 -15.85 4.57
CA ALA A 55 8.89 -16.04 5.96
C ALA A 55 10.13 -15.21 6.34
N LYS A 56 11.07 -15.06 5.41
CA LYS A 56 12.22 -14.16 5.56
C LYS A 56 11.79 -12.70 5.67
N MET A 57 10.79 -12.27 4.89
CA MET A 57 10.24 -10.92 4.98
C MET A 57 9.51 -10.68 6.30
N ASP A 58 8.76 -11.66 6.80
CA ASP A 58 8.09 -11.58 8.09
C ASP A 58 9.10 -11.51 9.24
N ALA A 59 10.18 -12.29 9.18
CA ALA A 59 11.28 -12.22 10.13
C ALA A 59 11.99 -10.85 10.10
N TYR A 60 12.23 -10.30 8.91
CA TYR A 60 12.78 -8.95 8.75
C TYR A 60 11.84 -7.89 9.36
N ARG A 61 10.54 -7.93 9.05
CA ARG A 61 9.54 -7.02 9.61
C ARG A 61 9.57 -7.06 11.14
N ALA A 62 9.52 -8.26 11.72
CA ALA A 62 9.55 -8.45 13.18
C ALA A 62 10.84 -7.91 13.82
N ALA A 63 11.99 -8.10 13.19
CA ALA A 63 13.27 -7.57 13.68
C ALA A 63 13.34 -6.05 13.61
N MET A 64 12.70 -5.43 12.62
CA MET A 64 12.68 -3.98 12.44
C MET A 64 11.65 -3.27 13.33
N GLU A 65 10.59 -3.94 13.74
CA GLU A 65 9.44 -3.34 14.44
C GLU A 65 9.83 -2.54 15.71
N PRO A 66 10.73 -3.02 16.60
CA PRO A 66 11.13 -2.24 17.79
C PRO A 66 11.82 -0.90 17.44
N TRP A 67 12.59 -0.88 16.34
CA TRP A 67 13.24 0.32 15.86
C TRP A 67 12.27 1.25 15.10
N ALA A 68 11.35 0.66 14.35
CA ALA A 68 10.38 1.37 13.49
C ALA A 68 9.34 2.15 14.29
N LYS A 69 8.99 1.65 15.49
CA LYS A 69 7.96 2.25 16.36
C LYS A 69 8.22 3.74 16.60
N GLY A 70 7.24 4.57 16.26
CA GLY A 70 7.31 6.02 16.40
C GLY A 70 8.14 6.73 15.31
N LYS A 71 8.54 6.02 14.25
CA LYS A 71 9.34 6.58 13.15
C LYS A 71 8.76 6.25 11.78
N ILE A 72 8.47 4.98 11.55
CA ILE A 72 7.94 4.49 10.27
C ILE A 72 6.84 3.46 10.50
N SER A 73 5.93 3.37 9.55
CA SER A 73 4.94 2.30 9.45
C SER A 73 5.39 1.28 8.41
N MET A 74 5.15 0.00 8.71
CA MET A 74 5.46 -1.12 7.81
C MET A 74 4.20 -1.94 7.56
N PHE A 75 3.85 -2.16 6.31
CA PHE A 75 2.69 -2.98 5.92
C PHE A 75 2.90 -3.64 4.57
N TYR A 76 2.19 -4.72 4.34
CA TYR A 76 2.20 -5.40 3.06
C TYR A 76 1.18 -4.80 2.09
N SER A 77 1.64 -4.47 0.88
CA SER A 77 0.76 -4.07 -0.25
C SER A 77 0.54 -5.21 -1.24
N SER A 78 1.29 -6.29 -1.10
CA SER A 78 1.09 -7.59 -1.74
C SER A 78 1.81 -8.66 -0.92
N PRO A 79 1.62 -9.96 -1.19
CA PRO A 79 2.36 -11.01 -0.49
C PRO A 79 3.89 -10.87 -0.53
N HIS A 80 4.42 -10.16 -1.54
CA HIS A 80 5.86 -10.04 -1.83
C HIS A 80 6.42 -8.64 -1.62
N TYR A 81 5.59 -7.67 -1.21
CA TYR A 81 5.97 -6.24 -1.14
C TYR A 81 5.72 -5.70 0.26
N LEU A 82 6.79 -5.47 1.02
CA LEU A 82 6.73 -4.82 2.33
C LEU A 82 7.10 -3.34 2.16
N GLU A 83 6.12 -2.48 2.35
CA GLU A 83 6.28 -1.03 2.26
C GLU A 83 6.71 -0.44 3.60
N HIS A 84 7.59 0.56 3.53
CA HIS A 84 8.05 1.37 4.65
C HIS A 84 7.73 2.82 4.32
N VAL A 85 6.94 3.46 5.15
CA VAL A 85 6.54 4.86 4.97
C VAL A 85 6.76 5.62 6.28
N PRO A 86 6.89 6.95 6.27
CA PRO A 86 6.90 7.73 7.50
C PRO A 86 5.70 7.40 8.39
N GLU A 87 5.88 7.47 9.71
CA GLU A 87 4.77 7.27 10.65
C GLU A 87 3.61 8.22 10.30
N HIS A 88 2.39 7.76 10.50
CA HIS A 88 1.14 8.46 10.14
C HIS A 88 0.85 8.57 8.64
N VAL A 89 1.72 8.11 7.75
CA VAL A 89 1.39 7.98 6.33
C VAL A 89 0.62 6.69 6.11
N SER A 90 -0.63 6.80 5.65
CA SER A 90 -1.48 5.67 5.31
C SER A 90 -2.53 6.06 4.28
N LYS A 91 -3.15 5.08 3.63
CA LYS A 91 -4.27 5.35 2.71
C LYS A 91 -5.45 6.00 3.43
N GLY A 92 -5.72 5.63 4.69
CA GLY A 92 -6.75 6.26 5.50
C GLY A 92 -6.47 7.73 5.81
N HIS A 93 -5.21 8.06 6.12
CA HIS A 93 -4.82 9.47 6.27
C HIS A 93 -5.00 10.25 4.96
N ALA A 94 -4.65 9.65 3.82
CA ALA A 94 -4.84 10.25 2.51
C ALA A 94 -6.32 10.50 2.19
N VAL A 95 -7.22 9.55 2.51
CA VAL A 95 -8.68 9.73 2.36
C VAL A 95 -9.18 10.91 3.19
N LYS A 96 -8.80 10.99 4.48
CA LYS A 96 -9.19 12.12 5.34
C LYS A 96 -8.69 13.45 4.77
N LYS A 97 -7.43 13.49 4.34
CA LYS A 97 -6.84 14.70 3.76
C LYS A 97 -7.50 15.11 2.45
N LEU A 98 -7.84 14.14 1.60
CA LEU A 98 -8.56 14.38 0.35
C LEU A 98 -9.96 14.95 0.62
N CYS A 99 -10.68 14.38 1.59
CA CYS A 99 -12.00 14.87 2.01
C CYS A 99 -11.95 16.31 2.50
N GLU A 100 -10.93 16.66 3.32
CA GLU A 100 -10.71 18.05 3.75
C GLU A 100 -10.48 18.99 2.55
N LEU A 101 -9.58 18.63 1.64
CA LEU A 101 -9.26 19.44 0.46
C LEU A 101 -10.44 19.63 -0.48
N LEU A 102 -11.26 18.61 -0.67
CA LEU A 102 -12.43 18.64 -1.55
C LEU A 102 -13.71 19.10 -0.84
N GLN A 103 -13.64 19.36 0.47
CA GLN A 103 -14.80 19.69 1.31
C GLN A 103 -15.92 18.64 1.26
N ILE A 104 -15.54 17.37 1.15
CA ILE A 104 -16.44 16.22 1.16
C ILE A 104 -16.50 15.66 2.59
N PRO A 105 -17.68 15.56 3.22
CA PRO A 105 -17.81 14.90 4.52
C PRO A 105 -17.38 13.43 4.43
N LEU A 106 -16.61 12.94 5.41
CA LEU A 106 -16.25 11.52 5.51
C LEU A 106 -17.48 10.60 5.49
N ALA A 107 -18.61 11.07 6.02
CA ALA A 107 -19.88 10.37 5.98
C ALA A 107 -20.39 10.08 4.55
N ASN A 108 -19.83 10.71 3.53
CA ASN A 108 -20.18 10.53 2.11
C ASN A 108 -19.10 9.76 1.34
N THR A 109 -18.33 8.92 2.03
CA THR A 109 -17.22 8.19 1.41
C THR A 109 -17.47 6.68 1.42
N VAL A 110 -17.05 6.03 0.36
CA VAL A 110 -16.95 4.57 0.26
C VAL A 110 -15.52 4.22 -0.10
N ALA A 111 -14.91 3.30 0.64
CA ALA A 111 -13.58 2.80 0.35
C ALA A 111 -13.62 1.30 0.05
N ALA A 112 -12.75 0.85 -0.84
CA ALA A 112 -12.64 -0.55 -1.22
C ALA A 112 -11.17 -0.99 -1.26
N GLY A 113 -10.88 -2.21 -0.77
CA GLY A 113 -9.51 -2.71 -0.74
C GLY A 113 -9.43 -4.23 -0.58
N ASP A 114 -8.21 -4.76 -0.69
CA ASP A 114 -7.93 -6.19 -0.60
C ASP A 114 -6.64 -6.54 0.15
N GLN A 115 -5.76 -5.57 0.42
CA GLN A 115 -4.46 -5.79 1.07
C GLN A 115 -4.32 -5.01 2.39
N GLU A 116 -3.32 -5.37 3.21
CA GLU A 116 -3.09 -4.80 4.54
C GLU A 116 -3.04 -3.25 4.52
N ASN A 117 -2.43 -2.66 3.50
CA ASN A 117 -2.33 -1.21 3.34
C ASN A 117 -3.67 -0.50 3.08
N ASP A 118 -4.75 -1.24 2.80
CA ASP A 118 -6.09 -0.72 2.58
C ASP A 118 -6.91 -0.62 3.87
N ILE A 119 -6.54 -1.36 4.93
CA ILE A 119 -7.29 -1.40 6.20
C ILE A 119 -7.57 -0.01 6.71
N SER A 120 -6.57 0.85 6.79
CA SER A 120 -6.73 2.21 7.31
C SER A 120 -7.70 3.07 6.48
N MET A 121 -7.82 2.82 5.18
CA MET A 121 -8.75 3.50 4.28
C MET A 121 -10.17 2.97 4.46
N ILE A 122 -10.33 1.66 4.59
CA ILE A 122 -11.58 0.98 4.88
C ILE A 122 -12.17 1.47 6.19
N GLU A 123 -11.36 1.53 7.25
CA GLU A 123 -11.79 2.03 8.58
C GLU A 123 -12.08 3.54 8.60
N ALA A 124 -11.46 4.32 7.72
CA ALA A 124 -11.64 5.77 7.68
C ALA A 124 -12.91 6.20 6.94
N ALA A 125 -13.40 5.42 6.00
CA ALA A 125 -14.56 5.74 5.18
C ALA A 125 -15.88 5.53 5.95
N ALA A 126 -16.97 6.12 5.45
CA ALA A 126 -18.30 5.86 5.99
C ALA A 126 -18.80 4.44 5.68
N VAL A 127 -18.37 3.88 4.55
CA VAL A 127 -18.57 2.48 4.20
C VAL A 127 -17.24 1.91 3.73
N GLY A 128 -16.72 0.96 4.48
CA GLY A 128 -15.54 0.20 4.12
C GLY A 128 -15.89 -1.14 3.48
N ALA A 129 -15.41 -1.41 2.29
CA ALA A 129 -15.69 -2.64 1.57
C ALA A 129 -14.41 -3.46 1.32
N ALA A 130 -14.44 -4.74 1.63
CA ALA A 130 -13.39 -5.70 1.27
C ALA A 130 -13.76 -6.44 0.00
N MET A 131 -12.79 -6.64 -0.89
CA MET A 131 -12.95 -7.53 -2.03
C MET A 131 -13.07 -8.98 -1.57
N LYS A 132 -13.78 -9.84 -2.33
CA LYS A 132 -13.87 -11.29 -2.05
C LYS A 132 -12.51 -11.95 -1.86
N ASN A 133 -11.53 -11.56 -2.65
CA ASN A 133 -10.14 -12.04 -2.59
C ASN A 133 -9.28 -11.33 -1.55
N ALA A 134 -9.85 -10.43 -0.75
CA ALA A 134 -9.11 -9.73 0.30
C ALA A 134 -8.58 -10.70 1.36
N THR A 135 -7.52 -10.29 2.05
CA THR A 135 -6.99 -11.03 3.21
C THR A 135 -8.02 -11.06 4.34
N ASP A 136 -7.90 -12.04 5.25
CA ASP A 136 -8.83 -12.17 6.38
C ASP A 136 -8.81 -10.92 7.28
N ALA A 137 -7.65 -10.29 7.46
CA ALA A 137 -7.53 -9.05 8.23
C ALA A 137 -8.33 -7.90 7.60
N VAL A 138 -8.28 -7.76 6.27
CA VAL A 138 -9.05 -6.74 5.53
C VAL A 138 -10.55 -7.02 5.61
N LYS A 139 -10.96 -8.28 5.46
CA LYS A 139 -12.38 -8.68 5.61
C LYS A 139 -12.91 -8.41 7.01
N ALA A 140 -12.07 -8.61 8.04
CA ALA A 140 -12.47 -8.36 9.43
C ALA A 140 -12.64 -6.87 9.77
N SER A 141 -12.02 -5.97 9.01
CA SER A 141 -12.13 -4.51 9.20
C SER A 141 -13.22 -3.84 8.34
N ALA A 142 -13.88 -4.60 7.44
CA ALA A 142 -14.83 -4.05 6.48
C ALA A 142 -16.29 -4.19 6.93
N ASP A 143 -17.12 -3.20 6.58
CA ASP A 143 -18.57 -3.23 6.75
C ASP A 143 -19.26 -4.14 5.73
N TYR A 144 -18.64 -4.34 4.58
CA TYR A 144 -19.16 -5.12 3.47
C TYR A 144 -18.08 -5.94 2.78
N ILE A 145 -18.38 -7.19 2.46
CA ILE A 145 -17.50 -8.06 1.65
C ILE A 145 -18.20 -8.33 0.33
N THR A 146 -17.52 -8.05 -0.79
CA THR A 146 -18.10 -8.27 -2.12
C THR A 146 -18.24 -9.76 -2.45
N GLU A 147 -19.25 -10.10 -3.25
CA GLU A 147 -19.42 -11.44 -3.81
C GLU A 147 -18.44 -11.72 -4.95
N ASN A 148 -17.93 -10.66 -5.57
CA ASN A 148 -16.98 -10.69 -6.68
C ASN A 148 -15.60 -10.22 -6.22
N ASP A 149 -14.54 -10.76 -6.81
CA ASP A 149 -13.18 -10.33 -6.56
C ASP A 149 -12.78 -9.09 -7.39
N CYS A 150 -11.55 -8.61 -7.21
CA CYS A 150 -11.03 -7.44 -7.91
C CYS A 150 -10.94 -7.64 -9.45
N ASN A 151 -10.84 -8.88 -9.94
CA ASN A 151 -10.76 -9.22 -11.36
C ASN A 151 -12.14 -9.43 -11.99
N HIS A 152 -13.18 -9.60 -11.18
CA HIS A 152 -14.54 -9.93 -11.61
C HIS A 152 -15.55 -8.84 -11.21
N SER A 153 -15.14 -7.57 -11.33
CA SER A 153 -16.01 -6.40 -11.14
C SER A 153 -16.54 -6.18 -9.70
N GLY A 154 -15.79 -6.57 -8.67
CA GLY A 154 -16.16 -6.30 -7.26
C GLY A 154 -16.38 -4.82 -6.98
N VAL A 155 -15.61 -3.91 -7.59
CA VAL A 155 -15.83 -2.46 -7.46
C VAL A 155 -17.18 -2.04 -8.07
N ALA A 156 -17.60 -2.62 -9.18
CA ALA A 156 -18.90 -2.32 -9.79
C ALA A 156 -20.07 -2.75 -8.90
N GLU A 157 -19.90 -3.84 -8.14
CA GLU A 157 -20.88 -4.27 -7.14
C GLU A 157 -21.05 -3.22 -6.02
N ILE A 158 -19.92 -2.70 -5.49
CA ILE A 158 -19.91 -1.64 -4.48
C ILE A 158 -20.61 -0.38 -5.00
N LEU A 159 -20.27 0.06 -6.23
CA LEU A 159 -20.86 1.25 -6.85
C LEU A 159 -22.39 1.10 -7.00
N ARG A 160 -22.88 -0.06 -7.47
CA ARG A 160 -24.32 -0.30 -7.59
C ARG A 160 -25.02 -0.29 -6.25
N LYS A 161 -24.39 -0.84 -5.21
CA LYS A 161 -25.02 -0.99 -3.89
C LYS A 161 -25.06 0.31 -3.10
N PHE A 162 -24.00 1.12 -3.15
CA PHE A 162 -23.81 2.25 -2.23
C PHE A 162 -23.84 3.62 -2.90
N ILE A 163 -23.72 3.70 -4.22
CA ILE A 163 -23.59 4.98 -4.94
C ILE A 163 -24.73 5.18 -5.94
N LEU A 164 -25.14 4.14 -6.66
CA LEU A 164 -26.11 4.21 -7.76
C LEU A 164 -27.52 3.69 -7.38
N ALA A 165 -27.69 3.27 -6.15
CA ALA A 165 -28.97 2.75 -5.64
C ALA A 165 -29.97 3.87 -5.37
#